data_36bbeb84d79f432de46a5207b9389e4f
#
_entry.id   36bbeb84d79f432de46a5207b9389e4f
#
_cell.length_a   1.000
_cell.length_b   1.000
_cell.length_c   1.000
_cell.angle_alpha   90.00
_cell.angle_beta   90.00
_cell.angle_gamma   90.00
#
_symmetry.space_group_name_H-M   'P 1'
#
loop_
_entity.id
_entity.type
_entity.pdbx_description
1 polymer ?
#
loop_
_entity_poly.entity_id
_entity_poly.type
_entity_poly.pdbx_seq_one_letter_code
_entity_poly.pdbx_strand_id
1 'polypeptide(L)'
;LAFIYENTIFGTDTANSWQKLADERGYKVVESLAYPANTTNMNSEVQRLMNAKPDLVMASSYVSDAVLMMNTFKQMNYMPNLLANAVGFTESTFFNMLGKDAEYIISRMLYCSDYAKINENAAKIEKLFTERTGIPHMNDNTVRAVQAAFVVADVLERSKSLNPTDIRDAFATTNIPGKDLIVPWKSISFDENGQNQNATAVIAQVQNGAYATVWPHEFATADLIFPLPGWDER
;
A
#
# COMPACT_ATOMS: atom_id res chain seq x y z
N LEU A 1 -7.55 -10.27 15.35
CA LEU A 1 -7.53 -9.12 14.46
C LEU A 1 -8.63 -8.14 14.82
N ALA A 2 -8.44 -6.85 14.51
CA ALA A 2 -9.53 -5.89 14.41
C ALA A 2 -9.40 -5.11 13.10
N PHE A 3 -10.54 -4.68 12.54
CA PHE A 3 -10.60 -3.86 11.33
C PHE A 3 -11.17 -2.48 11.65
N ILE A 4 -10.60 -1.44 11.07
CA ILE A 4 -11.13 -0.08 11.08
C ILE A 4 -11.05 0.51 9.68
N TYR A 5 -12.18 0.97 9.12
CA TYR A 5 -12.25 1.35 7.73
C TYR A 5 -13.35 2.38 7.47
N GLU A 6 -13.13 3.22 6.47
CA GLU A 6 -14.15 4.15 6.02
C GLU A 6 -15.28 3.42 5.28
N ASN A 7 -16.49 3.93 5.35
CA ASN A 7 -17.72 3.24 4.92
C ASN A 7 -18.09 3.44 3.44
N THR A 8 -17.15 3.92 2.59
CA THR A 8 -17.37 3.90 1.14
C THR A 8 -17.16 2.49 0.56
N ILE A 9 -17.38 2.33 -0.74
CA ILE A 9 -17.16 1.06 -1.43
C ILE A 9 -15.73 0.57 -1.21
N PHE A 10 -14.72 1.45 -1.27
CA PHE A 10 -13.31 1.05 -1.11
C PHE A 10 -13.03 0.43 0.27
N GLY A 11 -13.41 1.10 1.35
CA GLY A 11 -13.16 0.57 2.71
C GLY A 11 -14.00 -0.68 3.01
N THR A 12 -15.26 -0.68 2.59
CA THR A 12 -16.17 -1.82 2.79
C THR A 12 -15.71 -3.07 2.04
N ASP A 13 -15.32 -2.96 0.77
CA ASP A 13 -14.82 -4.09 -0.02
C ASP A 13 -13.49 -4.62 0.52
N THR A 14 -12.64 -3.71 0.99
CA THR A 14 -11.38 -4.07 1.66
C THR A 14 -11.66 -4.88 2.94
N ALA A 15 -12.56 -4.41 3.81
CA ALA A 15 -12.91 -5.09 5.05
C ALA A 15 -13.58 -6.46 4.79
N ASN A 16 -14.47 -6.56 3.80
CA ASN A 16 -15.08 -7.83 3.39
C ASN A 16 -14.02 -8.84 2.92
N SER A 17 -13.02 -8.38 2.16
CA SER A 17 -11.93 -9.22 1.70
C SER A 17 -11.05 -9.69 2.88
N TRP A 18 -10.77 -8.83 3.85
CA TRP A 18 -10.05 -9.19 5.07
C TRP A 18 -10.82 -10.19 5.92
N GLN A 19 -12.15 -10.00 6.08
CA GLN A 19 -12.99 -10.94 6.82
C GLN A 19 -12.96 -12.32 6.18
N LYS A 20 -13.16 -12.40 4.87
CA LYS A 20 -13.09 -13.65 4.13
C LYS A 20 -11.75 -14.38 4.35
N LEU A 21 -10.63 -13.66 4.21
CA LEU A 21 -9.30 -14.22 4.40
C LEU A 21 -9.04 -14.62 5.87
N ALA A 22 -9.56 -13.87 6.82
CA ALA A 22 -9.46 -14.21 8.24
C ALA A 22 -10.19 -15.52 8.54
N ASP A 23 -11.42 -15.68 8.02
CA ASP A 23 -12.22 -16.89 8.17
C ASP A 23 -11.53 -18.11 7.53
N GLU A 24 -11.04 -17.97 6.29
CA GLU A 24 -10.31 -19.04 5.57
C GLU A 24 -9.03 -19.49 6.30
N ARG A 25 -8.39 -18.59 7.03
CA ARG A 25 -7.12 -18.85 7.74
C ARG A 25 -7.30 -19.11 9.23
N GLY A 26 -8.53 -19.09 9.74
CA GLY A 26 -8.84 -19.31 11.13
C GLY A 26 -8.41 -18.19 12.08
N TYR A 27 -8.23 -16.96 11.58
CA TYR A 27 -7.94 -15.81 12.42
C TYR A 27 -9.23 -15.28 13.07
N LYS A 28 -9.17 -15.06 14.39
CA LYS A 28 -10.29 -14.45 15.11
C LYS A 28 -10.35 -12.95 14.85
N VAL A 29 -11.47 -12.46 14.33
CA VAL A 29 -11.79 -11.04 14.24
C VAL A 29 -12.59 -10.66 15.50
N VAL A 30 -12.04 -9.78 16.32
CA VAL A 30 -12.64 -9.34 17.59
C VAL A 30 -13.45 -8.07 17.44
N GLU A 31 -13.19 -7.27 16.39
CA GLU A 31 -13.91 -6.02 16.11
C GLU A 31 -13.82 -5.68 14.62
N SER A 32 -14.88 -5.11 14.06
CA SER A 32 -14.93 -4.61 12.68
C SER A 32 -15.70 -3.30 12.66
N LEU A 33 -14.98 -2.19 12.47
CA LEU A 33 -15.44 -0.84 12.68
C LEU A 33 -15.49 -0.04 11.38
N ALA A 34 -16.69 0.15 10.85
CA ALA A 34 -16.93 1.11 9.77
C ALA A 34 -17.15 2.50 10.37
N TYR A 35 -16.52 3.52 9.83
CA TYR A 35 -16.78 4.93 10.17
C TYR A 35 -17.11 5.74 8.90
N PRO A 36 -17.87 6.85 9.02
CA PRO A 36 -18.18 7.73 7.89
C PRO A 36 -16.89 8.36 7.33
N ALA A 37 -16.66 8.26 6.02
CA ALA A 37 -15.54 8.96 5.37
C ALA A 37 -15.59 10.47 5.65
N ASN A 38 -14.43 11.09 5.83
CA ASN A 38 -14.25 12.47 6.26
C ASN A 38 -14.88 12.76 7.63
N THR A 39 -14.88 11.79 8.54
CA THR A 39 -15.30 12.01 9.93
C THR A 39 -14.40 13.03 10.63
N THR A 40 -14.93 13.68 11.65
CA THR A 40 -14.17 14.64 12.46
C THR A 40 -13.86 14.13 13.86
N ASN A 41 -14.29 12.91 14.20
CA ASN A 41 -14.07 12.29 15.50
C ASN A 41 -14.04 10.78 15.38
N MET A 42 -13.03 10.14 15.99
CA MET A 42 -12.84 8.68 16.04
C MET A 42 -12.70 8.14 17.48
N ASN A 43 -13.07 8.93 18.49
CA ASN A 43 -12.89 8.53 19.88
C ASN A 43 -13.66 7.25 20.22
N SER A 44 -14.87 7.09 19.70
CA SER A 44 -15.69 5.90 19.96
C SER A 44 -15.09 4.64 19.33
N GLU A 45 -14.62 4.74 18.11
CA GLU A 45 -13.98 3.64 17.37
C GLU A 45 -12.68 3.23 18.06
N VAL A 46 -11.83 4.19 18.42
CA VAL A 46 -10.58 3.93 19.12
C VAL A 46 -10.84 3.31 20.51
N GLN A 47 -11.84 3.82 21.26
CA GLN A 47 -12.22 3.21 22.55
C GLN A 47 -12.68 1.77 22.41
N ARG A 48 -13.40 1.43 21.33
CA ARG A 48 -13.82 0.06 21.04
C ARG A 48 -12.61 -0.83 20.74
N LEU A 49 -11.65 -0.36 19.94
CA LEU A 49 -10.40 -1.08 19.69
C LEU A 49 -9.62 -1.36 20.98
N MET A 50 -9.48 -0.35 21.84
CA MET A 50 -8.83 -0.50 23.16
C MET A 50 -9.50 -1.57 24.03
N ASN A 51 -10.84 -1.59 24.05
CA ASN A 51 -11.61 -2.57 24.82
C ASN A 51 -11.51 -3.98 24.24
N ALA A 52 -11.48 -4.12 22.92
CA ALA A 52 -11.39 -5.40 22.22
C ALA A 52 -9.99 -6.03 22.29
N LYS A 53 -8.94 -5.25 22.57
CA LYS A 53 -7.54 -5.67 22.72
C LYS A 53 -7.07 -6.58 21.58
N PRO A 54 -7.14 -6.14 20.31
CA PRO A 54 -6.65 -6.94 19.19
C PRO A 54 -5.12 -7.06 19.22
N ASP A 55 -4.59 -8.18 18.75
CA ASP A 55 -3.14 -8.34 18.52
C ASP A 55 -2.66 -7.49 17.34
N LEU A 56 -3.53 -7.27 16.35
CA LEU A 56 -3.26 -6.46 15.16
C LEU A 56 -4.52 -5.70 14.74
N VAL A 57 -4.38 -4.41 14.50
CA VAL A 57 -5.39 -3.56 13.85
C VAL A 57 -5.06 -3.42 12.38
N MET A 58 -6.01 -3.69 11.49
CA MET A 58 -5.90 -3.44 10.06
C MET A 58 -6.76 -2.22 9.71
N ALA A 59 -6.15 -1.20 9.10
CA ALA A 59 -6.79 0.07 8.81
C ALA A 59 -6.87 0.35 7.31
N SER A 60 -8.04 0.78 6.82
CA SER A 60 -8.24 1.28 5.46
C SER A 60 -8.89 2.65 5.50
N SER A 61 -8.18 3.68 5.05
CA SER A 61 -8.58 5.08 5.20
C SER A 61 -8.09 5.93 4.05
N TYR A 62 -8.74 7.07 3.82
CA TYR A 62 -8.19 8.19 3.07
C TYR A 62 -7.29 9.06 3.96
N VAL A 63 -6.53 9.99 3.36
CA VAL A 63 -5.47 10.74 4.06
C VAL A 63 -5.98 11.49 5.29
N SER A 64 -7.09 12.24 5.17
CA SER A 64 -7.65 13.02 6.29
C SER A 64 -8.02 12.14 7.48
N ASP A 65 -8.65 11.01 7.18
CA ASP A 65 -9.14 10.07 8.19
C ASP A 65 -7.98 9.28 8.82
N ALA A 66 -6.96 8.93 8.02
CA ALA A 66 -5.73 8.29 8.51
C ALA A 66 -4.97 9.19 9.50
N VAL A 67 -4.85 10.49 9.17
CA VAL A 67 -4.23 11.48 10.07
C VAL A 67 -5.06 11.65 11.34
N LEU A 68 -6.39 11.75 11.23
CA LEU A 68 -7.27 11.82 12.39
C LEU A 68 -7.15 10.58 13.26
N MET A 69 -7.10 9.39 12.67
CA MET A 69 -6.94 8.11 13.37
C MET A 69 -5.64 8.10 14.19
N MET A 70 -4.51 8.45 13.59
CA MET A 70 -3.23 8.49 14.28
C MET A 70 -3.21 9.51 15.42
N ASN A 71 -3.76 10.70 15.19
CA ASN A 71 -3.89 11.72 16.23
C ASN A 71 -4.80 11.26 17.39
N THR A 72 -5.90 10.56 17.09
CA THR A 72 -6.78 10.00 18.11
C THR A 72 -6.10 8.90 18.91
N PHE A 73 -5.35 8.00 18.24
CA PHE A 73 -4.52 6.99 18.94
C PHE A 73 -3.55 7.66 19.92
N LYS A 74 -2.85 8.71 19.46
CA LYS A 74 -1.90 9.45 20.30
C LYS A 74 -2.58 10.14 21.49
N GLN A 75 -3.70 10.85 21.25
CA GLN A 75 -4.47 11.54 22.30
C GLN A 75 -4.97 10.57 23.38
N MET A 76 -5.34 9.36 23.00
CA MET A 76 -5.82 8.33 23.92
C MET A 76 -4.68 7.45 24.47
N ASN A 77 -3.43 7.80 24.18
CA ASN A 77 -2.23 7.03 24.53
C ASN A 77 -2.36 5.54 24.15
N TYR A 78 -2.92 5.28 22.98
CA TYR A 78 -3.12 3.95 22.42
C TYR A 78 -2.24 3.78 21.18
N MET A 79 -1.38 2.77 21.19
CA MET A 79 -0.60 2.38 20.02
C MET A 79 -0.82 0.91 19.74
N PRO A 80 -1.75 0.56 18.84
CA PRO A 80 -1.91 -0.82 18.41
C PRO A 80 -0.76 -1.23 17.49
N ASN A 81 -0.51 -2.52 17.37
CA ASN A 81 0.16 -3.02 16.19
C ASN A 81 -0.75 -2.73 14.99
N LEU A 82 -0.28 -1.90 14.08
CA LEU A 82 -1.08 -1.34 13.00
C LEU A 82 -0.54 -1.77 11.63
N LEU A 83 -1.36 -2.47 10.85
CA LEU A 83 -1.16 -2.69 9.42
C LEU A 83 -2.09 -1.78 8.63
N ALA A 84 -1.51 -0.75 8.05
CA ALA A 84 -2.22 0.18 7.19
C ALA A 84 -2.40 -0.40 5.77
N ASN A 85 -3.49 -0.02 5.10
CA ASN A 85 -3.73 -0.42 3.72
C ASN A 85 -3.70 0.80 2.81
N ALA A 86 -2.56 0.99 2.16
CA ALA A 86 -2.33 1.96 1.08
C ALA A 86 -2.94 3.37 1.29
N VAL A 87 -3.29 4.00 0.23
CA VAL A 87 -3.87 5.34 -0.03
C VAL A 87 -3.63 6.37 1.08
N GLY A 88 -4.38 6.34 2.17
CA GLY A 88 -4.32 7.36 3.23
C GLY A 88 -2.99 7.40 3.99
N PHE A 89 -2.25 6.31 3.99
CA PHE A 89 -1.01 6.16 4.75
C PHE A 89 0.25 6.30 3.91
N THR A 90 0.14 6.34 2.57
CA THR A 90 1.29 6.34 1.66
C THR A 90 1.53 7.69 0.97
N GLU A 91 0.62 8.63 1.13
CA GLU A 91 0.73 9.96 0.52
C GLU A 91 1.68 10.88 1.32
N SER A 92 2.40 11.75 0.62
CA SER A 92 3.33 12.71 1.24
C SER A 92 2.64 13.62 2.26
N THR A 93 1.36 13.95 2.04
CA THR A 93 0.55 14.75 2.96
C THR A 93 0.43 14.09 4.33
N PHE A 94 0.27 12.75 4.39
CA PHE A 94 0.21 12.01 5.64
C PHE A 94 1.49 12.21 6.47
N PHE A 95 2.65 12.04 5.85
CA PHE A 95 3.94 12.26 6.51
C PHE A 95 4.17 13.71 6.94
N ASN A 96 3.80 14.66 6.06
CA ASN A 96 3.96 16.08 6.36
C ASN A 96 3.12 16.52 7.58
N MET A 97 1.95 15.91 7.76
CA MET A 97 1.05 16.24 8.88
C MET A 97 1.43 15.55 10.19
N LEU A 98 1.98 14.34 10.14
CA LEU A 98 2.30 13.56 11.33
C LEU A 98 3.77 13.67 11.76
N GLY A 99 4.67 13.95 10.83
CA GLY A 99 6.11 13.98 11.12
C GLY A 99 6.58 12.67 11.78
N LYS A 100 7.25 12.79 12.92
CA LYS A 100 7.76 11.64 13.67
C LYS A 100 6.68 10.66 14.17
N ASP A 101 5.44 11.11 14.31
CA ASP A 101 4.34 10.25 14.76
C ASP A 101 3.95 9.20 13.70
N ALA A 102 4.44 9.33 12.45
CA ALA A 102 4.31 8.32 11.42
C ALA A 102 5.34 7.18 11.51
N GLU A 103 6.38 7.31 12.36
CA GLU A 103 7.42 6.27 12.51
C GLU A 103 6.80 4.92 12.89
N TYR A 104 7.40 3.86 12.38
CA TYR A 104 7.05 2.45 12.59
C TYR A 104 5.70 2.00 12.05
N ILE A 105 4.91 2.86 11.40
CA ILE A 105 3.68 2.42 10.75
C ILE A 105 4.04 1.41 9.66
N ILE A 106 3.34 0.28 9.67
CA ILE A 106 3.47 -0.77 8.64
C ILE A 106 2.37 -0.55 7.61
N SER A 107 2.71 -0.58 6.33
CA SER A 107 1.72 -0.50 5.26
C SER A 107 1.93 -1.58 4.19
N ARG A 108 0.83 -2.09 3.67
CA ARG A 108 0.82 -2.84 2.42
C ARG A 108 0.96 -1.85 1.27
N MET A 109 1.96 -2.02 0.45
CA MET A 109 2.26 -1.17 -0.69
C MET A 109 2.49 -2.01 -1.95
N LEU A 110 2.35 -1.41 -3.10
CA LEU A 110 2.73 -2.02 -4.36
C LEU A 110 4.19 -1.75 -4.68
N TYR A 111 4.68 -0.61 -4.23
CA TYR A 111 6.03 -0.11 -4.47
C TYR A 111 6.51 0.75 -3.30
N CYS A 112 7.78 0.64 -3.00
CA CYS A 112 8.48 1.54 -2.10
C CYS A 112 9.75 2.05 -2.82
N SER A 113 10.09 3.33 -2.66
CA SER A 113 11.19 3.96 -3.41
C SER A 113 12.57 3.34 -3.15
N ASP A 114 12.73 2.65 -2.03
CA ASP A 114 13.95 1.91 -1.70
C ASP A 114 14.22 0.73 -2.65
N TYR A 115 13.20 0.25 -3.38
CA TYR A 115 13.36 -0.75 -4.44
C TYR A 115 14.35 -0.28 -5.54
N ALA A 116 14.47 1.02 -5.74
CA ALA A 116 15.47 1.62 -6.63
C ALA A 116 16.92 1.31 -6.24
N LYS A 117 17.18 0.90 -4.99
CA LYS A 117 18.52 0.49 -4.53
C LYS A 117 18.94 -0.88 -5.06
N ILE A 118 17.96 -1.71 -5.44
CA ILE A 118 18.16 -3.10 -5.86
C ILE A 118 17.65 -3.39 -7.28
N ASN A 119 17.06 -2.40 -7.96
CA ASN A 119 16.57 -2.54 -9.34
C ASN A 119 17.00 -1.32 -10.17
N GLU A 120 17.83 -1.58 -11.20
CA GLU A 120 18.41 -0.53 -12.06
C GLU A 120 17.36 0.23 -12.88
N ASN A 121 16.29 -0.46 -13.33
CA ASN A 121 15.23 0.19 -14.11
C ASN A 121 14.43 1.14 -13.20
N ALA A 122 14.08 0.71 -11.99
CA ALA A 122 13.46 1.56 -10.99
C ALA A 122 14.35 2.77 -10.67
N ALA A 123 15.66 2.58 -10.47
CA ALA A 123 16.59 3.66 -10.19
C ALA A 123 16.64 4.71 -11.31
N LYS A 124 16.67 4.29 -12.57
CA LYS A 124 16.65 5.19 -13.73
C LYS A 124 15.36 6.01 -13.79
N ILE A 125 14.22 5.38 -13.54
CA ILE A 125 12.92 6.05 -13.60
C ILE A 125 12.71 6.97 -12.40
N GLU A 126 13.10 6.57 -11.19
CA GLU A 126 13.08 7.46 -10.01
C GLU A 126 13.90 8.72 -10.25
N LYS A 127 15.11 8.59 -10.77
CA LYS A 127 15.96 9.73 -11.11
C LYS A 127 15.28 10.66 -12.11
N LEU A 128 14.77 10.10 -13.22
CA LEU A 128 14.09 10.87 -14.26
C LEU A 128 12.83 11.58 -13.72
N PHE A 129 12.08 10.90 -12.87
CA PHE A 129 10.89 11.45 -12.21
C PHE A 129 11.26 12.66 -11.34
N THR A 130 12.26 12.50 -10.47
CA THR A 130 12.74 13.59 -9.59
C THR A 130 13.24 14.79 -10.40
N GLU A 131 14.04 14.54 -11.45
CA GLU A 131 14.57 15.60 -12.32
C GLU A 131 13.48 16.40 -13.04
N ARG A 132 12.39 15.75 -13.43
CA ARG A 132 11.29 16.38 -14.18
C ARG A 132 10.25 17.04 -13.32
N THR A 133 10.00 16.52 -12.13
CA THR A 133 8.88 16.97 -11.28
C THR A 133 9.31 17.77 -10.05
N GLY A 134 10.57 17.64 -9.63
CA GLY A 134 11.06 18.17 -8.36
C GLY A 134 10.56 17.38 -7.13
N ILE A 135 9.79 16.30 -7.34
CA ILE A 135 9.29 15.45 -6.26
C ILE A 135 10.35 14.38 -5.96
N PRO A 136 10.75 14.16 -4.70
CA PRO A 136 11.89 13.28 -4.37
C PRO A 136 11.72 11.83 -4.80
N HIS A 137 10.48 11.28 -4.71
CA HIS A 137 10.19 9.87 -4.96
C HIS A 137 8.82 9.69 -5.58
N MET A 138 8.68 8.65 -6.41
CA MET A 138 7.38 8.17 -6.84
C MET A 138 6.65 7.53 -5.67
N ASN A 139 5.36 7.79 -5.54
CA ASN A 139 4.49 7.05 -4.66
C ASN A 139 3.87 5.83 -5.36
N ASP A 140 3.11 5.05 -4.62
CA ASP A 140 2.44 3.83 -5.06
C ASP A 140 1.57 4.03 -6.33
N ASN A 141 0.86 5.15 -6.40
CA ASN A 141 0.01 5.48 -7.56
C ASN A 141 0.82 5.91 -8.77
N THR A 142 1.86 6.71 -8.57
CA THR A 142 2.72 7.21 -9.65
C THR A 142 3.45 6.06 -10.33
N VAL A 143 4.08 5.16 -9.56
CA VAL A 143 4.83 4.04 -10.14
C VAL A 143 3.91 3.10 -10.93
N ARG A 144 2.67 2.87 -10.47
CA ARG A 144 1.68 2.09 -11.23
C ARG A 144 1.36 2.70 -12.57
N ALA A 145 1.14 4.02 -12.60
CA ALA A 145 0.84 4.72 -13.83
C ALA A 145 2.01 4.65 -14.83
N VAL A 146 3.24 4.82 -14.35
CA VAL A 146 4.44 4.69 -15.19
C VAL A 146 4.62 3.26 -15.70
N GLN A 147 4.48 2.24 -14.83
CA GLN A 147 4.55 0.84 -15.26
C GLN A 147 3.45 0.50 -16.28
N ALA A 148 2.23 1.00 -16.08
CA ALA A 148 1.15 0.81 -17.03
C ALA A 148 1.46 1.44 -18.40
N ALA A 149 2.10 2.62 -18.44
CA ALA A 149 2.52 3.24 -19.69
C ALA A 149 3.56 2.38 -20.45
N PHE A 150 4.49 1.74 -19.75
CA PHE A 150 5.43 0.79 -20.38
C PHE A 150 4.72 -0.44 -20.95
N VAL A 151 3.73 -0.99 -20.23
CA VAL A 151 2.92 -2.10 -20.72
C VAL A 151 2.15 -1.70 -21.98
N VAL A 152 1.53 -0.51 -21.98
CA VAL A 152 0.80 0.00 -23.15
C VAL A 152 1.74 0.19 -24.34
N ALA A 153 2.94 0.73 -24.13
CA ALA A 153 3.94 0.88 -25.19
C ALA A 153 4.33 -0.47 -25.81
N ASP A 154 4.68 -1.46 -24.98
CA ASP A 154 4.98 -2.83 -25.43
C ASP A 154 3.82 -3.45 -26.21
N VAL A 155 2.59 -3.29 -25.72
CA VAL A 155 1.39 -3.78 -26.40
C VAL A 155 1.21 -3.15 -27.77
N LEU A 156 1.36 -1.81 -27.87
CA LEU A 156 1.21 -1.11 -29.14
C LEU A 156 2.29 -1.48 -30.16
N GLU A 157 3.53 -1.72 -29.71
CA GLU A 157 4.63 -2.19 -30.56
C GLU A 157 4.37 -3.60 -31.12
N ARG A 158 3.74 -4.48 -30.34
CA ARG A 158 3.41 -5.86 -30.73
C ARG A 158 2.08 -5.98 -31.46
N SER A 159 1.21 -5.01 -31.38
CA SER A 159 -0.11 -5.04 -31.99
C SER A 159 0.00 -4.96 -33.53
N LYS A 160 -0.81 -5.78 -34.22
CA LYS A 160 -0.85 -5.81 -35.69
C LYS A 160 -1.41 -4.54 -36.28
N SER A 161 -2.29 -3.87 -35.57
CA SER A 161 -2.92 -2.59 -35.94
C SER A 161 -3.42 -1.85 -34.71
N LEU A 162 -3.91 -0.62 -34.88
CA LEU A 162 -4.51 0.16 -33.80
C LEU A 162 -6.01 -0.11 -33.60
N ASN A 163 -6.57 -1.15 -34.23
CA ASN A 163 -7.94 -1.52 -33.94
C ASN A 163 -8.07 -2.19 -32.56
N PRO A 164 -9.21 -2.05 -31.87
CA PRO A 164 -9.39 -2.56 -30.50
C PRO A 164 -9.15 -4.07 -30.36
N THR A 165 -9.49 -4.86 -31.38
CA THR A 165 -9.31 -6.32 -31.33
C THR A 165 -7.83 -6.71 -31.33
N ASP A 166 -7.02 -6.12 -32.22
CA ASP A 166 -5.59 -6.41 -32.29
C ASP A 166 -4.85 -5.94 -31.02
N ILE A 167 -5.26 -4.77 -30.48
CA ILE A 167 -4.72 -4.26 -29.21
C ILE A 167 -5.06 -5.23 -28.08
N ARG A 168 -6.34 -5.66 -27.95
CA ARG A 168 -6.76 -6.63 -26.94
C ARG A 168 -5.96 -7.94 -27.05
N ASP A 169 -5.77 -8.47 -28.26
CA ASP A 169 -5.05 -9.69 -28.49
C ASP A 169 -3.56 -9.55 -28.13
N ALA A 170 -2.97 -8.38 -28.35
CA ALA A 170 -1.63 -8.06 -27.89
C ALA A 170 -1.55 -7.97 -26.35
N PHE A 171 -2.55 -7.42 -25.65
CA PHE A 171 -2.64 -7.48 -24.19
C PHE A 171 -2.73 -8.93 -23.68
N ALA A 172 -3.60 -9.75 -24.27
CA ALA A 172 -3.79 -11.15 -23.87
C ALA A 172 -2.50 -12.00 -23.97
N THR A 173 -1.58 -11.61 -24.85
CA THR A 173 -0.29 -12.28 -25.05
C THR A 173 0.87 -11.60 -24.32
N THR A 174 0.60 -10.62 -23.46
CA THR A 174 1.64 -9.92 -22.69
C THR A 174 2.36 -10.89 -21.74
N ASN A 175 3.69 -10.85 -21.76
CA ASN A 175 4.55 -11.59 -20.86
C ASN A 175 5.86 -10.84 -20.64
N ILE A 176 5.84 -9.87 -19.73
CA ILE A 176 7.00 -9.02 -19.40
C ILE A 176 7.64 -9.58 -18.14
N PRO A 177 8.89 -10.04 -18.17
CA PRO A 177 9.56 -10.63 -17.01
C PRO A 177 9.91 -9.56 -15.96
N GLY A 178 9.97 -9.96 -14.69
CA GLY A 178 10.20 -9.05 -13.56
C GLY A 178 11.47 -8.21 -13.64
N LYS A 179 12.53 -8.75 -14.26
CA LYS A 179 13.80 -8.01 -14.46
C LYS A 179 13.65 -6.75 -15.32
N ASP A 180 12.62 -6.70 -16.17
CA ASP A 180 12.35 -5.56 -17.07
C ASP A 180 11.32 -4.58 -16.50
N LEU A 181 10.80 -4.87 -15.29
CA LEU A 181 9.83 -4.03 -14.60
C LEU A 181 10.52 -2.99 -13.70
N ILE A 182 9.74 -1.96 -13.34
CA ILE A 182 10.13 -0.96 -12.31
C ILE A 182 9.44 -1.22 -10.97
N VAL A 183 8.68 -2.30 -10.86
CA VAL A 183 7.92 -2.72 -9.67
C VAL A 183 8.38 -4.11 -9.22
N PRO A 184 8.26 -4.47 -7.94
CA PRO A 184 8.72 -5.75 -7.38
C PRO A 184 7.76 -6.91 -7.71
N TRP A 185 7.47 -7.12 -8.98
CA TRP A 185 6.63 -8.21 -9.46
C TRP A 185 7.45 -9.26 -10.22
N LYS A 186 6.99 -10.50 -10.18
CA LYS A 186 7.64 -11.60 -10.91
C LYS A 186 7.55 -11.45 -12.42
N SER A 187 6.40 -10.98 -12.90
CA SER A 187 6.16 -10.68 -14.31
C SER A 187 4.83 -9.90 -14.45
N ILE A 188 4.55 -9.43 -15.65
CA ILE A 188 3.22 -9.00 -16.07
C ILE A 188 2.72 -9.97 -17.12
N SER A 189 1.67 -10.71 -16.79
CA SER A 189 0.92 -11.58 -17.70
C SER A 189 -0.54 -11.61 -17.27
N PHE A 190 -1.43 -11.72 -18.23
CA PHE A 190 -2.87 -11.66 -17.97
C PHE A 190 -3.51 -13.03 -18.15
N ASP A 191 -4.48 -13.36 -17.28
CA ASP A 191 -5.31 -14.55 -17.43
C ASP A 191 -6.47 -14.33 -18.41
N GLU A 192 -7.34 -15.30 -18.53
CA GLU A 192 -8.52 -15.26 -19.40
C GLU A 192 -9.52 -14.14 -19.06
N ASN A 193 -9.49 -13.66 -17.81
CA ASN A 193 -10.30 -12.56 -17.31
C ASN A 193 -9.59 -11.19 -17.40
N GLY A 194 -8.37 -11.16 -17.93
CA GLY A 194 -7.55 -9.96 -18.04
C GLY A 194 -6.90 -9.52 -16.73
N GLN A 195 -6.84 -10.39 -15.72
CA GLN A 195 -6.17 -10.10 -14.44
C GLN A 195 -4.67 -10.41 -14.54
N ASN A 196 -3.84 -9.49 -14.01
CA ASN A 196 -2.40 -9.74 -13.88
C ASN A 196 -2.16 -10.81 -12.80
N GLN A 197 -1.69 -11.98 -13.21
CA GLN A 197 -1.51 -13.15 -12.34
C GLN A 197 -0.33 -13.02 -11.37
N ASN A 198 0.66 -12.18 -11.67
CA ASN A 198 1.93 -12.12 -10.96
C ASN A 198 2.18 -10.75 -10.29
N ALA A 199 1.13 -9.92 -10.19
CA ALA A 199 1.17 -8.71 -9.38
C ALA A 199 1.21 -9.09 -7.90
N THR A 200 2.19 -8.55 -7.17
CA THR A 200 2.38 -8.77 -5.74
C THR A 200 2.39 -7.44 -5.00
N ALA A 201 2.22 -7.50 -3.68
CA ALA A 201 2.42 -6.37 -2.81
C ALA A 201 3.70 -6.58 -1.99
N VAL A 202 4.26 -5.50 -1.50
CA VAL A 202 5.29 -5.48 -0.47
C VAL A 202 4.68 -5.00 0.84
N ILE A 203 5.30 -5.36 1.95
CA ILE A 203 5.06 -4.74 3.25
C ILE A 203 6.25 -3.82 3.52
N ALA A 204 5.95 -2.58 3.80
CA ALA A 204 6.94 -1.59 4.15
C ALA A 204 6.63 -0.99 5.53
N GLN A 205 7.66 -0.54 6.24
CA GLN A 205 7.55 0.13 7.52
C GLN A 205 8.21 1.50 7.43
N VAL A 206 7.61 2.51 8.04
CA VAL A 206 8.25 3.81 8.16
C VAL A 206 9.42 3.70 9.12
N GLN A 207 10.62 3.97 8.61
CA GLN A 207 11.87 3.99 9.38
C GLN A 207 12.72 5.20 8.96
N ASN A 208 13.09 6.03 9.90
CA ASN A 208 13.84 7.27 9.66
C ASN A 208 13.09 8.24 8.71
N GLY A 209 11.78 8.35 8.85
CA GLY A 209 10.92 9.27 8.10
C GLY A 209 10.54 8.84 6.68
N ALA A 210 10.89 7.61 6.27
CA ALA A 210 10.54 7.08 4.95
C ALA A 210 10.13 5.61 5.04
N TYR A 211 9.33 5.13 4.08
CA TYR A 211 9.06 3.71 3.97
C TYR A 211 10.30 2.93 3.55
N ALA A 212 10.57 1.86 4.28
CA ALA A 212 11.56 0.83 3.93
C ALA A 212 10.83 -0.52 3.75
N THR A 213 11.13 -1.23 2.69
CA THR A 213 10.55 -2.55 2.42
C THR A 213 11.08 -3.56 3.43
N VAL A 214 10.18 -4.24 4.15
CA VAL A 214 10.51 -5.26 5.16
C VAL A 214 10.07 -6.66 4.77
N TRP A 215 9.22 -6.79 3.74
CA TRP A 215 8.78 -8.07 3.20
C TRP A 215 8.26 -7.90 1.75
N PRO A 216 8.44 -8.91 0.85
CA PRO A 216 9.13 -10.19 1.07
C PRO A 216 10.65 -10.01 1.21
N HIS A 217 11.31 -10.97 1.81
CA HIS A 217 12.75 -10.90 2.10
C HIS A 217 13.63 -10.67 0.88
N GLU A 218 13.21 -11.13 -0.30
CA GLU A 218 13.92 -10.93 -1.57
C GLU A 218 14.00 -9.45 -1.99
N PHE A 219 13.09 -8.60 -1.51
CA PHE A 219 13.03 -7.17 -1.80
C PHE A 219 13.25 -6.30 -0.54
N ALA A 220 13.41 -6.94 0.63
CA ALA A 220 13.58 -6.22 1.88
C ALA A 220 14.91 -5.44 1.91
N THR A 221 14.83 -4.20 2.34
CA THR A 221 15.98 -3.29 2.53
C THR A 221 16.19 -2.94 4.00
N ALA A 222 15.29 -3.37 4.86
CA ALA A 222 15.33 -3.19 6.31
C ALA A 222 14.64 -4.35 7.03
N ASP A 223 14.96 -4.52 8.31
CA ASP A 223 14.28 -5.46 9.20
C ASP A 223 12.98 -4.85 9.74
N LEU A 224 11.96 -5.69 9.96
CA LEU A 224 10.73 -5.29 10.60
C LEU A 224 10.96 -5.03 12.10
N ILE A 225 10.59 -3.85 12.57
CA ILE A 225 10.53 -3.51 13.98
C ILE A 225 9.13 -3.85 14.50
N PHE A 226 9.03 -4.88 15.34
CA PHE A 226 7.77 -5.38 15.87
C PHE A 226 7.98 -6.03 17.27
N PRO A 227 7.10 -5.82 18.27
CA PRO A 227 5.90 -4.99 18.23
C PRO A 227 6.21 -3.50 17.97
N LEU A 228 5.21 -2.73 17.54
CA LEU A 228 5.44 -1.32 17.22
C LEU A 228 5.80 -0.52 18.48
N PRO A 229 6.86 0.31 18.45
CA PRO A 229 7.22 1.21 19.54
C PRO A 229 6.08 2.15 19.94
N GLY A 230 6.01 2.46 21.23
CA GLY A 230 5.04 3.41 21.77
C GLY A 230 5.29 4.86 21.32
N TRP A 231 4.39 5.77 21.70
CA TRP A 231 4.46 7.17 21.29
C TRP A 231 5.70 7.91 21.82
N ASP A 232 6.22 7.51 22.98
CA ASP A 232 7.39 8.12 23.62
C ASP A 232 8.73 7.62 23.03
N GLU A 233 8.69 6.61 22.15
CA GLU A 233 9.86 5.96 21.56
C GLU A 233 10.07 6.37 20.08
N ARG A 234 9.32 7.37 19.59
CA ARG A 234 9.31 7.86 18.20
C ARG A 234 10.03 9.20 18.02
#